data_a98a9a3debf8fd8461ab04b26d3f9965
#
_entry.id   a98a9a3debf8fd8461ab04b26d3f9965
#
_cell.length_a   1.000
_cell.length_b   1.000
_cell.length_c   1.000
_cell.angle_alpha   90.00
_cell.angle_beta   90.00
_cell.angle_gamma   90.00
#
_symmetry.space_group_name_H-M   'P 1'
#
loop_
_entity.id
_entity.type
_entity.pdbx_description
1 polymer ?
#
loop_
_entity_poly.entity_id
_entity_poly.type
_entity_poly.pdbx_seq_one_letter_code
_entity_poly.pdbx_strand_id
1 'polypeptide(L)'
;MGLARYLQAAGVEVIEVDRPNRQARRHHGKSDPADAVEAARAAHNGRVQAVAKSRNGKVEAIRTLVVAKRSARQARIKALNQIRHLSFTGPDELRARLAGLATARLAEQTAALRPRPGAEVVAYATRVALRTLGRRILALDEELAALNELLAELVAAAAPQLLAVHGVGVDTAAALLVAAGDNPERLRSEAAWAHLCGVAPLQASSGKVTRYRLDRGGDRQANQALWRIVMVRMSTDDRTRAYVERRTKEGRSKREIIRILKRYVAREVYRLLSRP
;
A
#
# COMPACT_ATOMS: atom_id res chain seq x y z
N MET A 1 16.52 -13.30 14.17
CA MET A 1 17.21 -12.63 13.03
C MET A 1 16.75 -13.31 11.76
N GLY A 2 16.41 -12.59 10.68
CA GLY A 2 16.02 -13.23 9.42
C GLY A 2 17.23 -13.88 8.73
N LEU A 3 17.02 -14.98 7.99
CA LEU A 3 18.08 -15.75 7.35
C LEU A 3 19.03 -14.88 6.52
N ALA A 4 18.50 -13.97 5.68
CA ALA A 4 19.35 -13.10 4.87
C ALA A 4 20.31 -12.24 5.72
N ARG A 5 19.84 -11.65 6.82
CA ARG A 5 20.69 -10.86 7.72
C ARG A 5 21.74 -11.70 8.45
N TYR A 6 21.38 -12.92 8.81
CA TYR A 6 22.31 -13.86 9.41
C TYR A 6 23.46 -14.22 8.45
N LEU A 7 23.11 -14.57 7.20
CA LEU A 7 24.08 -14.90 6.17
C LEU A 7 24.97 -13.69 5.80
N GLN A 8 24.38 -12.51 5.67
CA GLN A 8 25.14 -11.27 5.41
C GLN A 8 26.11 -10.95 6.56
N ALA A 9 25.69 -11.12 7.81
CA ALA A 9 26.56 -10.92 8.98
C ALA A 9 27.70 -11.95 9.03
N ALA A 10 27.50 -13.14 8.46
CA ALA A 10 28.52 -14.17 8.30
C ALA A 10 29.40 -13.96 7.04
N GLY A 11 29.30 -12.83 6.35
CA GLY A 11 30.08 -12.52 5.14
C GLY A 11 29.61 -13.24 3.87
N VAL A 12 28.43 -13.87 3.89
CA VAL A 12 27.87 -14.57 2.71
C VAL A 12 27.11 -13.58 1.84
N GLU A 13 27.44 -13.54 0.55
CA GLU A 13 26.70 -12.74 -0.43
C GLU A 13 25.29 -13.32 -0.60
N VAL A 14 24.26 -12.44 -0.43
CA VAL A 14 22.85 -12.83 -0.55
C VAL A 14 22.24 -12.14 -1.77
N ILE A 15 21.84 -12.95 -2.75
CA ILE A 15 21.16 -12.48 -3.97
C ILE A 15 19.66 -12.74 -3.84
N GLU A 16 18.83 -11.68 -4.03
CA GLU A 16 17.38 -11.80 -3.99
C GLU A 16 16.84 -12.19 -5.37
N VAL A 17 16.17 -13.34 -5.46
CA VAL A 17 15.51 -13.80 -6.69
C VAL A 17 13.99 -13.57 -6.56
N ASP A 18 13.48 -12.54 -7.24
CA ASP A 18 12.08 -12.11 -7.11
C ASP A 18 11.07 -13.10 -7.71
N ARG A 19 11.44 -13.80 -8.80
CA ARG A 19 10.55 -14.76 -9.46
C ARG A 19 11.28 -15.92 -10.08
N PRO A 20 10.97 -17.15 -9.68
CA PRO A 20 11.45 -18.35 -10.39
C PRO A 20 10.86 -18.41 -11.80
N ASN A 21 11.57 -19.15 -12.67
CA ASN A 21 11.23 -19.31 -14.08
C ASN A 21 9.80 -19.83 -14.28
N ARG A 22 8.91 -19.00 -14.85
CA ARG A 22 7.50 -19.38 -15.10
C ARG A 22 7.36 -20.56 -16.06
N GLN A 23 8.30 -20.74 -16.96
CA GLN A 23 8.31 -21.83 -17.94
C GLN A 23 8.63 -23.17 -17.23
N ALA A 24 9.62 -23.18 -16.34
CA ALA A 24 9.92 -24.33 -15.51
C ALA A 24 8.72 -24.74 -14.63
N ARG A 25 8.02 -23.77 -14.03
CA ARG A 25 6.80 -24.05 -13.25
C ARG A 25 5.65 -24.63 -14.08
N ARG A 26 5.53 -24.29 -15.35
CA ARG A 26 4.53 -24.91 -16.25
C ARG A 26 4.83 -26.38 -16.53
N HIS A 27 6.11 -26.74 -16.64
CA HIS A 27 6.52 -28.11 -16.96
C HIS A 27 6.64 -29.01 -15.73
N HIS A 28 7.09 -28.47 -14.59
CA HIS A 28 7.41 -29.27 -13.39
C HIS A 28 6.48 -29.03 -12.20
N GLY A 29 5.44 -28.19 -12.38
CA GLY A 29 4.54 -27.82 -11.29
C GLY A 29 5.18 -26.81 -10.30
N LYS A 30 4.49 -26.57 -9.17
CA LYS A 30 4.96 -25.70 -8.09
C LYS A 30 5.40 -26.57 -6.91
N SER A 31 6.70 -26.54 -6.61
CA SER A 31 7.25 -27.16 -5.39
C SER A 31 8.39 -26.29 -4.85
N ASP A 32 8.57 -26.28 -3.54
CA ASP A 32 9.65 -25.52 -2.89
C ASP A 32 11.06 -25.96 -3.35
N PRO A 33 11.36 -27.28 -3.53
CA PRO A 33 12.64 -27.71 -4.09
C PRO A 33 12.88 -27.20 -5.52
N ALA A 34 11.86 -27.23 -6.39
CA ALA A 34 12.00 -26.70 -7.75
C ALA A 34 12.22 -25.19 -7.76
N ASP A 35 11.52 -24.44 -6.90
CA ASP A 35 11.72 -22.99 -6.76
C ASP A 35 13.12 -22.66 -6.22
N ALA A 36 13.65 -23.44 -5.27
CA ALA A 36 15.02 -23.30 -4.74
C ALA A 36 16.10 -23.56 -5.81
N VAL A 37 15.95 -24.63 -6.60
CA VAL A 37 16.87 -24.95 -7.69
C VAL A 37 16.87 -23.87 -8.76
N GLU A 38 15.71 -23.38 -9.17
CA GLU A 38 15.61 -22.31 -10.16
C GLU A 38 16.15 -20.98 -9.64
N ALA A 39 15.99 -20.68 -8.36
CA ALA A 39 16.60 -19.52 -7.72
C ALA A 39 18.14 -19.63 -7.72
N ALA A 40 18.68 -20.78 -7.33
CA ALA A 40 20.11 -21.03 -7.35
C ALA A 40 20.71 -20.92 -8.77
N ARG A 41 20.04 -21.50 -9.76
CA ARG A 41 20.45 -21.37 -11.18
C ARG A 41 20.41 -19.93 -11.68
N ALA A 42 19.39 -19.14 -11.30
CA ALA A 42 19.27 -17.75 -11.71
C ALA A 42 20.38 -16.88 -11.12
N ALA A 43 20.78 -17.13 -9.87
CA ALA A 43 21.90 -16.47 -9.21
C ALA A 43 23.25 -16.88 -9.85
N HIS A 44 23.49 -18.20 -10.00
CA HIS A 44 24.73 -18.74 -10.56
C HIS A 44 24.99 -18.26 -12.00
N ASN A 45 23.96 -18.20 -12.84
CA ASN A 45 24.07 -17.76 -14.22
C ASN A 45 24.12 -16.22 -14.38
N GLY A 46 24.22 -15.45 -13.31
CA GLY A 46 24.27 -14.00 -13.34
C GLY A 46 23.01 -13.31 -13.89
N ARG A 47 21.92 -14.07 -14.09
CA ARG A 47 20.64 -13.52 -14.60
C ARG A 47 19.97 -12.57 -13.60
N VAL A 48 20.22 -12.77 -12.32
CA VAL A 48 19.72 -11.96 -11.23
C VAL A 48 20.91 -11.53 -10.39
N GLN A 49 21.01 -10.24 -10.17
CA GLN A 49 22.05 -9.63 -9.34
C GLN A 49 21.42 -8.64 -8.35
N ALA A 50 20.15 -8.89 -7.95
CA ALA A 50 19.45 -8.01 -7.06
C ALA A 50 19.95 -8.18 -5.63
N VAL A 51 20.43 -7.09 -5.04
CA VAL A 51 20.84 -7.06 -3.64
C VAL A 51 19.59 -7.18 -2.76
N ALA A 52 19.65 -8.05 -1.76
CA ALA A 52 18.56 -8.21 -0.80
C ALA A 52 18.36 -6.93 0.03
N LYS A 53 17.12 -6.64 0.44
CA LYS A 53 16.86 -5.55 1.37
C LYS A 53 17.59 -5.80 2.69
N SER A 54 18.32 -4.79 3.17
CA SER A 54 19.11 -4.91 4.42
C SER A 54 18.23 -5.12 5.66
N ARG A 55 17.02 -4.54 5.67
CA ARG A 55 16.01 -4.68 6.74
C ARG A 55 16.55 -4.39 8.15
N ASN A 56 17.39 -3.38 8.28
CA ASN A 56 18.01 -2.99 9.55
C ASN A 56 18.01 -1.47 9.79
N GLY A 57 17.39 -0.70 8.88
CA GLY A 57 17.37 0.75 8.94
C GLY A 57 16.00 1.35 9.26
N LYS A 58 15.90 2.66 9.05
CA LYS A 58 14.66 3.44 9.26
C LYS A 58 13.51 2.95 8.40
N VAL A 59 13.78 2.46 7.18
CA VAL A 59 12.75 1.97 6.26
C VAL A 59 12.13 0.66 6.77
N GLU A 60 12.91 -0.21 7.40
CA GLU A 60 12.34 -1.41 8.03
C GLU A 60 11.47 -1.05 9.26
N ALA A 61 11.87 -0.05 10.06
CA ALA A 61 11.03 0.47 11.14
C ALA A 61 9.69 1.02 10.59
N ILE A 62 9.75 1.84 9.52
CA ILE A 62 8.55 2.32 8.81
C ILE A 62 7.69 1.14 8.33
N ARG A 63 8.28 0.11 7.71
CA ARG A 63 7.56 -1.08 7.23
C ARG A 63 6.80 -1.77 8.36
N THR A 64 7.42 -1.93 9.52
CA THR A 64 6.82 -2.59 10.68
C THR A 64 5.58 -1.82 11.17
N LEU A 65 5.68 -0.49 11.29
CA LEU A 65 4.55 0.36 11.67
C LEU A 65 3.44 0.37 10.60
N VAL A 66 3.81 0.37 9.31
CA VAL A 66 2.83 0.29 8.20
C VAL A 66 2.04 -1.03 8.25
N VAL A 67 2.66 -2.15 8.66
CA VAL A 67 1.95 -3.43 8.82
C VAL A 67 0.92 -3.33 9.93
N ALA A 68 1.29 -2.82 11.13
CA ALA A 68 0.38 -2.62 12.26
C ALA A 68 -0.77 -1.67 11.88
N LYS A 69 -0.45 -0.50 11.31
CA LYS A 69 -1.43 0.50 10.86
C LYS A 69 -2.43 -0.08 9.85
N ARG A 70 -1.96 -0.90 8.91
CA ARG A 70 -2.85 -1.56 7.94
C ARG A 70 -3.80 -2.53 8.63
N SER A 71 -3.32 -3.32 9.58
CA SER A 71 -4.12 -4.26 10.36
C SER A 71 -5.20 -3.51 11.14
N ALA A 72 -4.84 -2.49 11.90
CA ALA A 72 -5.77 -1.65 12.66
C ALA A 72 -6.83 -1.01 11.76
N ARG A 73 -6.42 -0.46 10.62
CA ARG A 73 -7.35 0.14 9.63
C ARG A 73 -8.33 -0.87 9.07
N GLN A 74 -7.89 -2.09 8.76
CA GLN A 74 -8.78 -3.15 8.26
C GLN A 74 -9.76 -3.61 9.35
N ALA A 75 -9.29 -3.78 10.59
CA ALA A 75 -10.13 -4.13 11.72
C ALA A 75 -11.20 -3.05 11.97
N ARG A 76 -10.83 -1.77 11.89
CA ARG A 76 -11.74 -0.63 12.01
C ARG A 76 -12.83 -0.65 10.93
N ILE A 77 -12.46 -0.84 9.66
CA ILE A 77 -13.42 -0.92 8.54
C ILE A 77 -14.38 -2.08 8.75
N LYS A 78 -13.86 -3.24 9.17
CA LYS A 78 -14.70 -4.43 9.45
C LYS A 78 -15.69 -4.17 10.57
N ALA A 79 -15.23 -3.59 11.69
CA ALA A 79 -16.10 -3.26 12.83
C ALA A 79 -17.18 -2.24 12.43
N LEU A 80 -16.83 -1.22 11.64
CA LEU A 80 -17.78 -0.23 11.14
C LEU A 80 -18.88 -0.84 10.27
N ASN A 81 -18.51 -1.74 9.35
CA ASN A 81 -19.46 -2.43 8.49
C ASN A 81 -20.39 -3.35 9.32
N GLN A 82 -19.86 -4.00 10.36
CA GLN A 82 -20.65 -4.80 11.29
C GLN A 82 -21.65 -3.94 12.08
N ILE A 83 -21.22 -2.75 12.57
CA ILE A 83 -22.13 -1.80 13.22
C ILE A 83 -23.26 -1.42 12.28
N ARG A 84 -22.94 -1.01 11.04
CA ARG A 84 -23.96 -0.61 10.05
C ARG A 84 -24.96 -1.73 9.76
N HIS A 85 -24.48 -2.94 9.60
CA HIS A 85 -25.33 -4.11 9.37
C HIS A 85 -26.25 -4.38 10.57
N LEU A 86 -25.70 -4.46 11.80
CA LEU A 86 -26.47 -4.71 13.00
C LEU A 86 -27.45 -3.57 13.33
N SER A 87 -27.09 -2.33 13.01
CA SER A 87 -28.00 -1.19 13.17
C SER A 87 -29.16 -1.26 12.17
N PHE A 88 -28.93 -1.73 10.94
CA PHE A 88 -29.96 -1.86 9.91
C PHE A 88 -30.93 -3.01 10.20
N THR A 89 -30.41 -4.17 10.65
CA THR A 89 -31.21 -5.37 10.93
C THR A 89 -31.76 -5.44 12.36
N GLY A 90 -31.33 -4.52 13.22
CA GLY A 90 -31.70 -4.49 14.63
C GLY A 90 -33.07 -3.86 14.89
N PRO A 91 -33.45 -3.77 16.20
CA PRO A 91 -34.70 -3.16 16.62
C PRO A 91 -34.91 -1.75 16.07
N ASP A 92 -36.16 -1.39 15.77
CA ASP A 92 -36.54 -0.14 15.13
C ASP A 92 -36.04 1.10 15.88
N GLU A 93 -36.09 1.09 17.22
CA GLU A 93 -35.56 2.19 18.06
C GLU A 93 -34.07 2.44 17.79
N LEU A 94 -33.27 1.36 17.72
CA LEU A 94 -31.84 1.46 17.45
C LEU A 94 -31.56 1.88 16.02
N ARG A 95 -32.31 1.33 15.06
CA ARG A 95 -32.21 1.72 13.65
C ARG A 95 -32.50 3.20 13.46
N ALA A 96 -33.60 3.70 14.00
CA ALA A 96 -33.97 5.12 13.91
C ALA A 96 -32.92 6.03 14.56
N ARG A 97 -32.42 5.66 15.73
CA ARG A 97 -31.40 6.43 16.47
C ARG A 97 -30.05 6.50 15.76
N LEU A 98 -29.63 5.45 15.07
CA LEU A 98 -28.28 5.33 14.47
C LEU A 98 -28.28 5.63 12.97
N ALA A 99 -29.44 5.76 12.34
CA ALA A 99 -29.57 6.05 10.92
C ALA A 99 -28.94 7.40 10.56
N GLY A 100 -28.27 7.47 9.41
CA GLY A 100 -27.71 8.71 8.87
C GLY A 100 -26.51 9.31 9.63
N LEU A 101 -26.06 8.70 10.73
CA LEU A 101 -24.93 9.24 11.50
C LEU A 101 -23.62 9.11 10.73
N ALA A 102 -22.82 10.18 10.77
CA ALA A 102 -21.43 10.14 10.31
C ALA A 102 -20.61 9.14 11.12
N THR A 103 -19.55 8.59 10.51
CA THR A 103 -18.78 7.47 11.06
C THR A 103 -18.27 7.70 12.51
N ALA A 104 -17.72 8.87 12.79
CA ALA A 104 -17.22 9.20 14.14
C ALA A 104 -18.37 9.19 15.16
N ARG A 105 -19.47 9.89 14.82
CA ARG A 105 -20.64 9.97 15.69
C ARG A 105 -21.31 8.60 15.88
N LEU A 106 -21.32 7.77 14.86
CA LEU A 106 -21.85 6.40 14.94
C LEU A 106 -21.01 5.56 15.92
N ALA A 107 -19.69 5.64 15.89
CA ALA A 107 -18.80 4.96 16.82
C ALA A 107 -19.03 5.40 18.26
N GLU A 108 -19.09 6.71 18.51
CA GLU A 108 -19.37 7.29 19.83
C GLU A 108 -20.74 6.84 20.37
N GLN A 109 -21.79 6.98 19.55
CA GLN A 109 -23.15 6.65 19.98
C GLN A 109 -23.30 5.16 20.27
N THR A 110 -22.67 4.29 19.47
CA THR A 110 -22.69 2.85 19.72
C THR A 110 -21.86 2.48 20.94
N ALA A 111 -20.70 3.07 21.16
CA ALA A 111 -19.86 2.85 22.34
C ALA A 111 -20.58 3.25 23.66
N ALA A 112 -21.42 4.27 23.60
CA ALA A 112 -22.18 4.79 24.74
C ALA A 112 -23.49 4.02 25.03
N LEU A 113 -23.85 3.04 24.20
CA LEU A 113 -25.07 2.25 24.43
C LEU A 113 -25.01 1.52 25.78
N ARG A 114 -26.11 1.57 26.52
CA ARG A 114 -26.27 0.85 27.80
C ARG A 114 -27.20 -0.35 27.58
N PRO A 115 -26.72 -1.60 27.73
CA PRO A 115 -27.59 -2.76 27.75
C PRO A 115 -28.56 -2.63 28.93
N ARG A 116 -29.86 -2.86 28.70
CA ARG A 116 -30.91 -2.79 29.75
C ARG A 116 -31.27 -4.21 30.16
N PRO A 117 -30.97 -4.64 31.40
CA PRO A 117 -31.48 -5.91 31.92
C PRO A 117 -33.02 -5.95 31.84
N GLY A 118 -33.58 -7.09 31.48
CA GLY A 118 -35.05 -7.24 31.32
C GLY A 118 -35.61 -6.74 29.97
N ALA A 119 -34.80 -6.21 29.07
CA ALA A 119 -35.22 -5.95 27.70
C ALA A 119 -35.43 -7.28 26.95
N GLU A 120 -36.13 -7.18 25.80
CA GLU A 120 -36.25 -8.30 24.87
C GLU A 120 -34.86 -8.80 24.47
N VAL A 121 -34.72 -10.15 24.37
CA VAL A 121 -33.41 -10.82 24.23
C VAL A 121 -32.60 -10.32 23.05
N VAL A 122 -33.24 -10.11 21.88
CA VAL A 122 -32.57 -9.61 20.67
C VAL A 122 -32.12 -8.16 20.85
N ALA A 123 -32.96 -7.31 21.45
CA ALA A 123 -32.66 -5.91 21.72
C ALA A 123 -31.48 -5.77 22.70
N TYR A 124 -31.44 -6.60 23.75
CA TYR A 124 -30.32 -6.64 24.68
C TYR A 124 -29.03 -7.06 24.00
N ALA A 125 -29.01 -8.19 23.29
CA ALA A 125 -27.84 -8.72 22.58
C ALA A 125 -27.32 -7.73 21.53
N THR A 126 -28.21 -7.10 20.77
CA THR A 126 -27.86 -6.09 19.78
C THR A 126 -27.17 -4.88 20.41
N ARG A 127 -27.68 -4.37 21.55
CA ARG A 127 -27.04 -3.26 22.29
C ARG A 127 -25.64 -3.66 22.79
N VAL A 128 -25.45 -4.88 23.33
CA VAL A 128 -24.16 -5.40 23.77
C VAL A 128 -23.17 -5.45 22.59
N ALA A 129 -23.59 -6.05 21.48
CA ALA A 129 -22.75 -6.18 20.27
C ALA A 129 -22.32 -4.81 19.70
N LEU A 130 -23.28 -3.90 19.53
CA LEU A 130 -23.02 -2.55 19.03
C LEU A 130 -22.07 -1.78 19.95
N ARG A 131 -22.27 -1.86 21.28
CA ARG A 131 -21.36 -1.23 22.26
C ARG A 131 -19.96 -1.78 22.17
N THR A 132 -19.79 -3.08 22.06
CA THR A 132 -18.49 -3.74 21.96
C THR A 132 -17.76 -3.29 20.68
N LEU A 133 -18.46 -3.25 19.55
CA LEU A 133 -17.90 -2.81 18.27
C LEU A 133 -17.58 -1.31 18.29
N GLY A 134 -18.45 -0.47 18.87
CA GLY A 134 -18.20 0.96 19.01
C GLY A 134 -16.93 1.26 19.82
N ARG A 135 -16.77 0.63 20.98
CA ARG A 135 -15.58 0.74 21.83
C ARG A 135 -14.32 0.27 21.09
N ARG A 136 -14.41 -0.83 20.33
CA ARG A 136 -13.32 -1.30 19.49
C ARG A 136 -12.90 -0.27 18.46
N ILE A 137 -13.85 0.43 17.81
CA ILE A 137 -13.51 1.48 16.84
C ILE A 137 -12.78 2.62 17.52
N LEU A 138 -13.23 3.08 18.67
CA LEU A 138 -12.57 4.17 19.41
C LEU A 138 -11.13 3.80 19.78
N ALA A 139 -10.91 2.59 20.33
CA ALA A 139 -9.56 2.11 20.63
C ALA A 139 -8.67 2.00 19.37
N LEU A 140 -9.22 1.54 18.25
CA LEU A 140 -8.51 1.48 16.97
C LEU A 140 -8.21 2.88 16.40
N ASP A 141 -9.04 3.87 16.68
CA ASP A 141 -8.79 5.26 16.26
C ASP A 141 -7.63 5.87 17.07
N GLU A 142 -7.53 5.58 18.37
CA GLU A 142 -6.40 5.96 19.23
C GLU A 142 -5.09 5.27 18.76
N GLU A 143 -5.14 3.95 18.49
CA GLU A 143 -4.00 3.21 17.96
C GLU A 143 -3.53 3.79 16.60
N LEU A 144 -4.45 4.09 15.70
CA LEU A 144 -4.14 4.69 14.40
C LEU A 144 -3.54 6.09 14.54
N ALA A 145 -3.97 6.90 15.49
CA ALA A 145 -3.41 8.22 15.78
C ALA A 145 -1.95 8.10 16.22
N ALA A 146 -1.66 7.26 17.23
CA ALA A 146 -0.30 7.03 17.72
C ALA A 146 0.64 6.48 16.61
N LEU A 147 0.16 5.51 15.82
CA LEU A 147 0.94 4.99 14.68
C LEU A 147 1.19 6.05 13.61
N ASN A 148 0.26 6.98 13.39
CA ASN A 148 0.45 8.09 12.44
C ASN A 148 1.55 9.06 12.89
N GLU A 149 1.60 9.40 14.16
CA GLU A 149 2.64 10.28 14.75
C GLU A 149 4.02 9.66 14.58
N LEU A 150 4.21 8.41 15.03
CA LEU A 150 5.47 7.69 14.87
C LEU A 150 5.91 7.54 13.41
N LEU A 151 4.96 7.27 12.50
CA LEU A 151 5.26 7.20 11.08
C LEU A 151 5.67 8.56 10.50
N ALA A 152 5.05 9.65 10.93
CA ALA A 152 5.39 10.99 10.46
C ALA A 152 6.84 11.34 10.83
N GLU A 153 7.24 11.09 12.08
CA GLU A 153 8.61 11.31 12.57
C GLU A 153 9.63 10.47 11.78
N LEU A 154 9.38 9.16 11.64
CA LEU A 154 10.31 8.27 10.95
C LEU A 154 10.44 8.60 9.46
N VAL A 155 9.34 8.96 8.78
CA VAL A 155 9.35 9.33 7.37
C VAL A 155 10.06 10.66 7.18
N ALA A 156 9.83 11.64 8.05
CA ALA A 156 10.54 12.92 8.02
C ALA A 156 12.06 12.74 8.25
N ALA A 157 12.44 11.84 9.15
CA ALA A 157 13.85 11.53 9.42
C ALA A 157 14.52 10.66 8.33
N ALA A 158 13.75 9.89 7.56
CA ALA A 158 14.28 9.02 6.51
C ALA A 158 14.37 9.70 5.15
N ALA A 159 13.38 10.53 4.79
CA ALA A 159 13.31 11.16 3.48
C ALA A 159 12.47 12.46 3.50
N PRO A 160 12.93 13.53 4.14
CA PRO A 160 12.21 14.81 4.19
C PRO A 160 11.96 15.37 2.79
N GLN A 161 12.85 15.12 1.84
CA GLN A 161 12.72 15.55 0.44
C GLN A 161 11.48 14.95 -0.26
N LEU A 162 11.00 13.77 0.15
CA LEU A 162 9.77 13.18 -0.40
C LEU A 162 8.54 13.93 0.10
N LEU A 163 8.54 14.39 1.34
CA LEU A 163 7.41 15.13 1.91
C LEU A 163 7.29 16.54 1.33
N ALA A 164 8.38 17.10 0.79
CA ALA A 164 8.36 18.38 0.07
C ALA A 164 7.71 18.29 -1.31
N VAL A 165 7.50 17.08 -1.83
CA VAL A 165 6.90 16.87 -3.16
C VAL A 165 5.38 17.05 -3.09
N HIS A 166 4.82 17.91 -3.93
CA HIS A 166 3.38 18.15 -3.97
C HIS A 166 2.57 16.87 -4.16
N GLY A 167 1.59 16.65 -3.28
CA GLY A 167 0.72 15.48 -3.26
C GLY A 167 1.31 14.25 -2.56
N VAL A 168 2.52 14.34 -2.01
CA VAL A 168 3.13 13.27 -1.21
C VAL A 168 2.86 13.54 0.27
N GLY A 169 2.09 12.67 0.90
CA GLY A 169 1.90 12.64 2.35
C GLY A 169 2.65 11.48 2.99
N VAL A 170 2.64 11.42 4.33
CA VAL A 170 3.35 10.40 5.13
C VAL A 170 3.06 8.96 4.64
N ASP A 171 1.80 8.60 4.42
CA ASP A 171 1.41 7.27 3.98
C ASP A 171 1.97 6.89 2.59
N THR A 172 1.97 7.84 1.66
CA THR A 172 2.48 7.61 0.31
C THR A 172 4.00 7.56 0.29
N ALA A 173 4.67 8.43 1.06
CA ALA A 173 6.11 8.39 1.25
C ALA A 173 6.55 7.07 1.91
N ALA A 174 5.89 6.66 2.99
CA ALA A 174 6.15 5.38 3.66
C ALA A 174 6.03 4.18 2.69
N ALA A 175 4.97 4.13 1.88
CA ALA A 175 4.80 3.05 0.91
C ALA A 175 5.92 3.03 -0.16
N LEU A 176 6.35 4.19 -0.64
CA LEU A 176 7.44 4.31 -1.62
C LEU A 176 8.79 3.94 -1.00
N LEU A 177 9.09 4.37 0.23
CA LEU A 177 10.28 3.99 0.96
C LEU A 177 10.36 2.48 1.22
N VAL A 178 9.27 1.87 1.68
CA VAL A 178 9.19 0.42 1.90
C VAL A 178 9.41 -0.37 0.61
N ALA A 179 8.91 0.13 -0.52
CA ALA A 179 9.16 -0.49 -1.82
C ALA A 179 10.65 -0.40 -2.22
N ALA A 180 11.28 0.77 -2.01
CA ALA A 180 12.69 1.00 -2.30
C ALA A 180 13.61 0.14 -1.43
N GLY A 181 13.40 0.12 -0.10
CA GLY A 181 14.25 -0.52 0.88
C GLY A 181 15.25 0.45 1.51
N ASP A 182 16.03 -0.03 2.50
CA ASP A 182 17.03 0.77 3.21
C ASP A 182 18.30 1.02 2.39
N ASN A 183 18.58 0.19 1.39
CA ASN A 183 19.80 0.24 0.59
C ASN A 183 19.55 0.84 -0.80
N PRO A 184 19.95 2.11 -1.05
CA PRO A 184 19.66 2.83 -2.29
C PRO A 184 20.32 2.23 -3.54
N GLU A 185 21.47 1.55 -3.41
CA GLU A 185 22.18 0.86 -4.49
C GLU A 185 21.32 -0.24 -5.16
N ARG A 186 20.29 -0.70 -4.48
CA ARG A 186 19.31 -1.64 -5.02
C ARG A 186 18.50 -1.07 -6.18
N LEU A 187 18.31 0.24 -6.20
CA LEU A 187 17.59 0.96 -7.24
C LEU A 187 18.53 1.35 -8.40
N ARG A 188 18.97 0.39 -9.20
CA ARG A 188 19.98 0.55 -10.25
C ARG A 188 19.64 1.57 -11.34
N SER A 189 18.34 1.77 -11.63
CA SER A 189 17.90 2.71 -12.67
C SER A 189 16.45 3.14 -12.48
N GLU A 190 16.09 4.25 -13.10
CA GLU A 190 14.73 4.74 -13.16
C GLU A 190 13.77 3.72 -13.81
N ALA A 191 14.26 2.99 -14.82
CA ALA A 191 13.47 1.93 -15.46
C ALA A 191 13.19 0.76 -14.49
N ALA A 192 14.19 0.32 -13.72
CA ALA A 192 14.02 -0.70 -12.69
C ALA A 192 13.02 -0.25 -11.61
N TRP A 193 13.10 0.99 -11.16
CA TRP A 193 12.13 1.59 -10.23
C TRP A 193 10.71 1.60 -10.81
N ALA A 194 10.56 1.96 -12.09
CA ALA A 194 9.25 1.96 -12.75
C ALA A 194 8.64 0.56 -12.85
N HIS A 195 9.45 -0.47 -13.11
CA HIS A 195 9.02 -1.86 -13.06
C HIS A 195 8.64 -2.28 -11.64
N LEU A 196 9.45 -1.95 -10.64
CA LEU A 196 9.14 -2.22 -9.24
C LEU A 196 7.82 -1.58 -8.80
N CYS A 197 7.51 -0.37 -9.25
CA CYS A 197 6.24 0.31 -8.97
C CYS A 197 5.08 -0.13 -9.89
N GLY A 198 5.30 -1.02 -10.86
CA GLY A 198 4.28 -1.45 -11.80
C GLY A 198 3.75 -0.32 -12.71
N VAL A 199 4.63 0.64 -13.06
CA VAL A 199 4.31 1.78 -13.94
C VAL A 199 5.17 1.83 -15.19
N ALA A 200 5.99 0.82 -15.43
CA ALA A 200 6.75 0.70 -16.67
C ALA A 200 5.79 0.48 -17.87
N PRO A 201 6.02 1.16 -19.01
CA PRO A 201 5.25 0.91 -20.23
C PRO A 201 5.71 -0.42 -20.82
N LEU A 202 4.89 -1.46 -20.72
CA LEU A 202 5.16 -2.75 -21.35
C LEU A 202 4.64 -2.73 -22.77
N GLN A 203 5.52 -2.92 -23.74
CA GLN A 203 5.15 -2.95 -25.15
C GLN A 203 4.22 -4.14 -25.44
N ALA A 204 3.16 -3.89 -26.15
CA ALA A 204 2.18 -4.87 -26.60
C ALA A 204 1.79 -4.59 -28.07
N SER A 205 2.80 -4.20 -28.86
CA SER A 205 2.66 -3.82 -30.25
C SER A 205 2.53 -5.06 -31.14
N SER A 206 1.74 -4.94 -32.19
CA SER A 206 1.58 -5.96 -33.22
C SER A 206 1.49 -5.27 -34.58
N GLY A 207 2.38 -5.61 -35.49
CA GLY A 207 2.45 -4.99 -36.82
C GLY A 207 2.62 -3.46 -36.74
N LYS A 208 1.75 -2.72 -37.42
CA LYS A 208 1.79 -1.24 -37.50
C LYS A 208 1.24 -0.53 -36.24
N VAL A 209 0.68 -1.27 -35.27
CA VAL A 209 0.03 -0.66 -34.09
C VAL A 209 0.96 -0.70 -32.89
N THR A 210 1.37 0.48 -32.40
CA THR A 210 2.14 0.63 -31.15
C THR A 210 1.18 0.76 -29.98
N ARG A 211 1.16 -0.24 -29.09
CA ARG A 211 0.37 -0.25 -27.86
C ARG A 211 1.23 -0.59 -26.66
N TYR A 212 0.79 -0.09 -25.50
CA TYR A 212 1.40 -0.42 -24.21
C TYR A 212 0.36 -1.04 -23.29
N ARG A 213 0.74 -2.15 -22.66
CA ARG A 213 -0.11 -2.82 -21.66
C ARG A 213 0.30 -2.42 -20.25
N LEU A 214 -0.60 -2.67 -19.29
CA LEU A 214 -0.35 -2.48 -17.88
C LEU A 214 0.72 -3.45 -17.37
N ASP A 215 1.71 -2.94 -16.65
CA ASP A 215 2.60 -3.77 -15.84
C ASP A 215 1.86 -4.25 -14.59
N ARG A 216 1.60 -5.56 -14.50
CA ARG A 216 0.93 -6.19 -13.36
C ARG A 216 1.92 -6.79 -12.35
N GLY A 217 3.21 -6.66 -12.63
CA GLY A 217 4.28 -7.32 -11.88
C GLY A 217 4.83 -6.55 -10.70
N GLY A 218 4.54 -5.26 -10.58
CA GLY A 218 5.14 -4.39 -9.58
C GLY A 218 4.50 -4.47 -8.20
N ASP A 219 5.11 -3.76 -7.25
CA ASP A 219 4.60 -3.57 -5.89
C ASP A 219 3.28 -2.80 -5.92
N ARG A 220 2.22 -3.44 -5.40
CA ARG A 220 0.87 -2.87 -5.41
C ARG A 220 0.74 -1.65 -4.51
N GLN A 221 1.50 -1.57 -3.42
CA GLN A 221 1.44 -0.45 -2.48
C GLN A 221 2.13 0.77 -3.06
N ALA A 222 3.29 0.59 -3.68
CA ALA A 222 3.96 1.66 -4.42
C ALA A 222 3.09 2.15 -5.58
N ASN A 223 2.48 1.25 -6.34
CA ASN A 223 1.56 1.62 -7.42
C ASN A 223 0.36 2.44 -6.92
N GLN A 224 -0.22 2.05 -5.78
CA GLN A 224 -1.33 2.75 -5.14
C GLN A 224 -0.88 4.11 -4.58
N ALA A 225 0.33 4.21 -4.01
CA ALA A 225 0.89 5.48 -3.55
C ALA A 225 1.04 6.47 -4.71
N LEU A 226 1.63 6.03 -5.83
CA LEU A 226 1.74 6.85 -7.05
C LEU A 226 0.37 7.28 -7.58
N TRP A 227 -0.62 6.39 -7.54
CA TRP A 227 -1.98 6.72 -7.94
C TRP A 227 -2.59 7.81 -7.06
N ARG A 228 -2.42 7.73 -5.73
CA ARG A 228 -2.92 8.75 -4.78
C ARG A 228 -2.28 10.10 -5.04
N ILE A 229 -0.96 10.14 -5.25
CA ILE A 229 -0.23 11.38 -5.57
C ILE A 229 -0.81 12.01 -6.84
N VAL A 230 -1.02 11.21 -7.89
CA VAL A 230 -1.62 11.68 -9.14
C VAL A 230 -3.03 12.21 -8.92
N MET A 231 -3.86 11.54 -8.12
CA MET A 231 -5.23 12.00 -7.84
C MET A 231 -5.25 13.35 -7.10
N VAL A 232 -4.35 13.53 -6.13
CA VAL A 232 -4.20 14.83 -5.44
C VAL A 232 -3.78 15.91 -6.43
N ARG A 233 -2.74 15.66 -7.24
CA ARG A 233 -2.25 16.62 -8.24
C ARG A 233 -3.30 16.98 -9.29
N MET A 234 -4.10 16.02 -9.73
CA MET A 234 -5.20 16.28 -10.68
C MET A 234 -6.26 17.24 -10.13
N SER A 235 -6.42 17.31 -8.81
CA SER A 235 -7.38 18.26 -8.19
C SER A 235 -6.74 19.57 -7.72
N THR A 236 -5.45 19.59 -7.39
CA THR A 236 -4.83 20.73 -6.71
C THR A 236 -3.66 21.38 -7.47
N ASP A 237 -3.13 20.76 -8.53
CA ASP A 237 -1.98 21.27 -9.28
C ASP A 237 -2.37 21.71 -10.68
N ASP A 238 -2.22 23.01 -10.97
CA ASP A 238 -2.61 23.64 -12.24
C ASP A 238 -1.89 23.03 -13.44
N ARG A 239 -0.59 22.72 -13.27
CA ARG A 239 0.22 22.10 -14.32
C ARG A 239 -0.31 20.73 -14.69
N THR A 240 -0.69 19.94 -13.69
CA THR A 240 -1.29 18.62 -13.90
C THR A 240 -2.66 18.74 -14.53
N ARG A 241 -3.49 19.70 -14.11
CA ARG A 241 -4.82 19.95 -14.70
C ARG A 241 -4.70 20.31 -16.18
N ALA A 242 -3.82 21.26 -16.52
CA ALA A 242 -3.59 21.64 -17.92
C ALA A 242 -3.09 20.46 -18.79
N TYR A 243 -2.21 19.61 -18.22
CA TYR A 243 -1.79 18.38 -18.89
C TYR A 243 -2.95 17.43 -19.16
N VAL A 244 -3.80 17.17 -18.16
CA VAL A 244 -4.98 16.30 -18.28
C VAL A 244 -5.93 16.81 -19.36
N GLU A 245 -6.23 18.10 -19.35
CA GLU A 245 -7.11 18.73 -20.35
C GLU A 245 -6.57 18.55 -21.76
N ARG A 246 -5.29 18.88 -21.99
CA ARG A 246 -4.64 18.71 -23.29
C ARG A 246 -4.70 17.26 -23.78
N ARG A 247 -4.36 16.29 -22.91
CA ARG A 247 -4.35 14.86 -23.28
C ARG A 247 -5.76 14.32 -23.54
N THR A 248 -6.77 14.89 -22.86
CA THR A 248 -8.17 14.56 -23.11
C THR A 248 -8.63 15.05 -24.48
N LYS A 249 -8.23 16.29 -24.86
CA LYS A 249 -8.48 16.85 -26.20
C LYS A 249 -7.80 16.02 -27.32
N GLU A 250 -6.65 15.39 -27.00
CA GLU A 250 -5.96 14.46 -27.90
C GLU A 250 -6.62 13.06 -27.96
N GLY A 251 -7.78 12.86 -27.33
CA GLY A 251 -8.54 11.60 -27.36
C GLY A 251 -8.04 10.53 -26.36
N ARG A 252 -7.17 10.87 -25.42
CA ARG A 252 -6.71 9.92 -24.40
C ARG A 252 -7.74 9.70 -23.31
N SER A 253 -7.95 8.44 -22.93
CA SER A 253 -8.83 8.11 -21.82
C SER A 253 -8.22 8.52 -20.48
N LYS A 254 -9.05 8.84 -19.48
CA LYS A 254 -8.61 9.17 -18.10
C LYS A 254 -7.69 8.10 -17.51
N ARG A 255 -7.93 6.82 -17.81
CA ARG A 255 -7.08 5.71 -17.34
C ARG A 255 -5.67 5.73 -17.94
N GLU A 256 -5.55 6.10 -19.22
CA GLU A 256 -4.25 6.26 -19.88
C GLU A 256 -3.49 7.45 -19.32
N ILE A 257 -4.16 8.59 -19.15
CA ILE A 257 -3.58 9.80 -18.58
C ILE A 257 -3.03 9.53 -17.17
N ILE A 258 -3.79 8.88 -16.30
CA ILE A 258 -3.34 8.50 -14.96
C ILE A 258 -2.12 7.57 -15.01
N ARG A 259 -2.05 6.62 -15.96
CA ARG A 259 -0.87 5.76 -16.14
C ARG A 259 0.37 6.55 -16.52
N ILE A 260 0.24 7.50 -17.42
CA ILE A 260 1.34 8.37 -17.84
C ILE A 260 1.80 9.23 -16.66
N LEU A 261 0.87 9.87 -15.95
CA LEU A 261 1.18 10.71 -14.79
C LEU A 261 1.86 9.92 -13.68
N LYS A 262 1.42 8.69 -13.38
CA LYS A 262 2.11 7.82 -12.43
C LYS A 262 3.58 7.56 -12.84
N ARG A 263 3.84 7.40 -14.13
CA ARG A 263 5.22 7.21 -14.62
C ARG A 263 6.07 8.47 -14.43
N TYR A 264 5.49 9.67 -14.61
CA TYR A 264 6.18 10.93 -14.33
C TYR A 264 6.48 11.10 -12.84
N VAL A 265 5.51 10.84 -11.98
CA VAL A 265 5.70 10.87 -10.53
C VAL A 265 6.76 9.85 -10.09
N ALA A 266 6.76 8.64 -10.64
CA ALA A 266 7.78 7.64 -10.33
C ALA A 266 9.19 8.12 -10.71
N ARG A 267 9.35 8.83 -11.84
CA ARG A 267 10.63 9.43 -12.26
C ARG A 267 11.10 10.52 -11.30
N GLU A 268 10.18 11.36 -10.85
CA GLU A 268 10.47 12.41 -9.87
C GLU A 268 10.92 11.79 -8.53
N VAL A 269 10.16 10.82 -8.02
CA VAL A 269 10.47 10.09 -6.78
C VAL A 269 11.81 9.36 -6.87
N TYR A 270 12.12 8.70 -7.98
CA TYR A 270 13.41 8.02 -8.18
C TYR A 270 14.60 8.94 -7.95
N ARG A 271 14.54 10.16 -8.50
CA ARG A 271 15.62 11.15 -8.36
C ARG A 271 15.86 11.55 -6.90
N LEU A 272 14.83 11.49 -6.07
CA LEU A 272 14.91 11.83 -4.64
C LEU A 272 15.36 10.64 -3.78
N LEU A 273 15.05 9.41 -4.20
CA LEU A 273 15.46 8.19 -3.51
C LEU A 273 16.89 7.75 -3.84
N SER A 274 17.40 8.08 -5.04
CA SER A 274 18.74 7.69 -5.51
C SER A 274 19.84 8.67 -5.17
N ARG A 275 19.50 9.82 -4.59
CA ARG A 275 20.48 10.81 -4.10
C ARG A 275 20.51 10.73 -2.58
N PRO A 276 21.66 10.40 -1.96
CA PRO A 276 21.81 10.43 -0.51
C PRO A 276 21.65 11.84 0.04
#